data_decdad59df8768d61c6696da0f71cdd7
#
_entry.id   decdad59df8768d61c6696da0f71cdd7
#
_cell.length_a   1.000
_cell.length_b   1.000
_cell.length_c   1.000
_cell.angle_alpha   90.00
_cell.angle_beta   90.00
_cell.angle_gamma   90.00
#
_symmetry.space_group_name_H-M   'P 1'
#
loop_
_entity.id
_entity.type
_entity.pdbx_description
1 polymer ?
#
loop_
_entity_poly.entity_id
_entity_poly.type
_entity_poly.pdbx_seq_one_letter_code
_entity_poly.pdbx_strand_id
1 'polypeptide(L)'
;MSRPVNRINRLLKSLNCDGLFGLALLAGCAMLLLPVLAGDAGREVLRYDRTALAAGQWWRLLTAHFVHLDFDHAALNSLGLVLMWALFARDYRPLHWLAILIGSIAAIDAGLWLRDSTVSWYVGSSGALHGIMAAGTLAHLRRRDLDGWILAAFIVVKLAYEQSAGALPFTDSHAGVVVDAHLFGTLGGAGVAAFLQPRRDPLYS
;
A
#
# COMPACT_ATOMS: atom_id res chain seq x y z
N MET A 1 3.29 19.82 -40.18
CA MET A 1 2.92 20.45 -38.90
C MET A 1 2.62 19.36 -37.89
N SER A 2 3.62 18.97 -37.06
CA SER A 2 3.43 18.04 -35.96
C SER A 2 2.62 18.73 -34.86
N ARG A 3 1.43 18.24 -34.56
CA ARG A 3 0.63 18.69 -33.43
C ARG A 3 1.53 18.65 -32.17
N PRO A 4 1.50 19.66 -31.30
CA PRO A 4 2.18 19.58 -30.02
C PRO A 4 1.54 18.41 -29.26
N VAL A 5 2.15 17.24 -29.37
CA VAL A 5 1.79 16.08 -28.54
C VAL A 5 1.99 16.56 -27.11
N ASN A 6 0.90 16.82 -26.49
CA ASN A 6 0.64 17.54 -25.29
C ASN A 6 1.70 17.16 -24.23
N ARG A 7 2.47 18.13 -23.74
CA ARG A 7 3.42 17.91 -22.63
C ARG A 7 2.75 17.19 -21.47
N ILE A 8 1.45 17.46 -21.26
CA ILE A 8 0.58 16.82 -20.27
C ILE A 8 0.48 15.32 -20.54
N ASN A 9 0.21 14.88 -21.78
CA ASN A 9 0.09 13.43 -22.06
C ASN A 9 1.41 12.69 -21.86
N ARG A 10 2.54 13.32 -22.12
CA ARG A 10 3.85 12.73 -21.82
C ARG A 10 4.08 12.61 -20.31
N LEU A 11 3.74 13.64 -19.55
CA LEU A 11 3.83 13.63 -18.10
C LEU A 11 2.90 12.57 -17.50
N LEU A 12 1.64 12.51 -17.91
CA LEU A 12 0.70 11.49 -17.43
C LEU A 12 1.21 10.08 -17.72
N LYS A 13 1.78 9.85 -18.90
CA LYS A 13 2.37 8.56 -19.26
C LYS A 13 3.61 8.23 -18.42
N SER A 14 4.48 9.19 -18.15
CA SER A 14 5.67 8.98 -17.32
C SER A 14 5.33 8.71 -15.84
N LEU A 15 4.17 9.18 -15.37
CA LEU A 15 3.65 8.94 -14.03
C LEU A 15 2.66 7.77 -13.96
N ASN A 16 2.53 6.98 -15.03
CA ASN A 16 1.59 5.88 -15.10
C ASN A 16 0.10 6.29 -14.89
N CYS A 17 -0.24 7.54 -15.21
CA CYS A 17 -1.57 8.12 -15.00
C CYS A 17 -2.37 8.27 -16.30
N ASP A 18 -2.01 7.58 -17.37
CA ASP A 18 -2.68 7.62 -18.66
C ASP A 18 -3.68 6.48 -18.85
N GLY A 19 -4.76 6.74 -19.58
CA GLY A 19 -5.77 5.75 -19.97
C GLY A 19 -6.36 4.97 -18.79
N LEU A 20 -6.39 3.63 -18.90
CA LEU A 20 -6.92 2.76 -17.85
C LEU A 20 -6.10 2.83 -16.54
N PHE A 21 -4.81 3.11 -16.61
CA PHE A 21 -3.99 3.28 -15.41
C PHE A 21 -4.43 4.50 -14.59
N GLY A 22 -4.73 5.63 -15.24
CA GLY A 22 -5.26 6.81 -14.55
C GLY A 22 -6.63 6.57 -13.93
N LEU A 23 -7.53 5.86 -14.65
CA LEU A 23 -8.84 5.50 -14.11
C LEU A 23 -8.72 4.56 -12.89
N ALA A 24 -7.82 3.58 -12.95
CA ALA A 24 -7.60 2.65 -11.84
C ALA A 24 -7.01 3.36 -10.62
N LEU A 25 -6.09 4.32 -10.82
CA LEU A 25 -5.58 5.16 -9.73
C LEU A 25 -6.71 5.99 -9.09
N LEU A 26 -7.53 6.64 -9.90
CA LEU A 26 -8.68 7.42 -9.39
C LEU A 26 -9.64 6.53 -8.59
N ALA A 27 -9.95 5.33 -9.10
CA ALA A 27 -10.79 4.37 -8.37
C ALA A 27 -10.14 3.93 -7.05
N GLY A 28 -8.81 3.69 -7.03
CA GLY A 28 -8.06 3.37 -5.83
C GLY A 28 -8.12 4.50 -4.80
N CYS A 29 -7.85 5.75 -5.21
CA CYS A 29 -7.97 6.90 -4.31
C CYS A 29 -9.40 7.08 -3.78
N ALA A 30 -10.41 6.90 -4.64
CA ALA A 30 -11.81 6.97 -4.22
C ALA A 30 -12.13 5.88 -3.18
N MET A 31 -11.61 4.68 -3.35
CA MET A 31 -11.81 3.57 -2.40
C MET A 31 -11.17 3.85 -1.03
N LEU A 32 -10.11 4.65 -0.96
CA LEU A 32 -9.50 5.07 0.30
C LEU A 32 -10.19 6.27 0.94
N LEU A 33 -10.69 7.22 0.13
CA LEU A 33 -11.25 8.47 0.62
C LEU A 33 -12.75 8.38 0.95
N LEU A 34 -13.55 7.67 0.13
CA LEU A 34 -15.00 7.63 0.31
C LEU A 34 -15.46 7.00 1.64
N PRO A 35 -14.80 5.95 2.20
CA PRO A 35 -15.23 5.39 3.47
C PRO A 35 -15.18 6.37 4.64
N VAL A 36 -14.38 7.46 4.55
CA VAL A 36 -14.35 8.52 5.57
C VAL A 36 -15.69 9.19 5.74
N LEU A 37 -16.50 9.26 4.68
CA LEU A 37 -17.84 9.84 4.71
C LEU A 37 -18.83 9.07 5.59
N ALA A 38 -18.54 7.79 5.89
CA ALA A 38 -19.36 6.99 6.80
C ALA A 38 -19.12 7.36 8.28
N GLY A 39 -18.15 8.21 8.57
CA GLY A 39 -17.82 8.69 9.91
C GLY A 39 -17.42 7.58 10.88
N ASP A 40 -17.51 7.90 12.18
CA ASP A 40 -17.10 6.98 13.24
C ASP A 40 -17.92 5.67 13.25
N ALA A 41 -19.21 5.76 12.99
CA ALA A 41 -20.06 4.57 12.95
C ALA A 41 -19.67 3.59 11.85
N GLY A 42 -19.35 4.09 10.65
CA GLY A 42 -18.85 3.24 9.55
C GLY A 42 -17.48 2.65 9.86
N ARG A 43 -16.58 3.45 10.42
CA ARG A 43 -15.26 2.98 10.83
C ARG A 43 -15.37 1.85 11.87
N GLU A 44 -16.23 2.00 12.88
CA GLU A 44 -16.44 1.03 13.96
C GLU A 44 -16.90 -0.35 13.41
N VAL A 45 -17.77 -0.36 12.41
CA VAL A 45 -18.29 -1.59 11.78
C VAL A 45 -17.24 -2.25 10.86
N LEU A 46 -16.35 -1.47 10.26
CA LEU A 46 -15.46 -1.92 9.19
C LEU A 46 -14.00 -2.15 9.64
N ARG A 47 -13.57 -1.58 10.78
CA ARG A 47 -12.21 -1.75 11.31
C ARG A 47 -11.92 -3.21 11.65
N TYR A 48 -10.67 -3.63 11.58
CA TYR A 48 -10.20 -4.80 12.29
C TYR A 48 -10.54 -4.63 13.78
N ASP A 49 -11.17 -5.61 14.37
CA ASP A 49 -11.48 -5.63 15.78
C ASP A 49 -11.40 -7.08 16.25
N ARG A 50 -10.46 -7.36 17.15
CA ARG A 50 -10.13 -8.73 17.55
C ARG A 50 -11.32 -9.45 18.18
N THR A 51 -12.12 -8.74 18.98
CA THR A 51 -13.29 -9.32 19.64
C THR A 51 -14.40 -9.62 18.62
N ALA A 52 -14.64 -8.70 17.71
CA ALA A 52 -15.65 -8.86 16.66
C ALA A 52 -15.25 -9.99 15.66
N LEU A 53 -13.96 -10.11 15.34
CA LEU A 53 -13.45 -11.21 14.52
C LEU A 53 -13.64 -12.56 15.20
N ALA A 54 -13.37 -12.66 16.52
CA ALA A 54 -13.64 -13.86 17.29
C ALA A 54 -15.14 -14.20 17.34
N ALA A 55 -16.02 -13.21 17.22
CA ALA A 55 -17.47 -13.36 17.08
C ALA A 55 -17.94 -13.64 15.63
N GLY A 56 -17.01 -13.88 14.69
CA GLY A 56 -17.34 -14.30 13.31
C GLY A 56 -17.52 -13.16 12.31
N GLN A 57 -17.11 -11.91 12.63
CA GLN A 57 -17.21 -10.77 11.70
C GLN A 57 -16.00 -10.71 10.74
N TRP A 58 -15.85 -11.73 9.89
CA TRP A 58 -14.67 -11.95 9.04
C TRP A 58 -14.45 -10.88 7.95
N TRP A 59 -15.49 -10.13 7.53
CA TRP A 59 -15.32 -9.04 6.55
C TRP A 59 -14.32 -7.99 7.02
N ARG A 60 -14.11 -7.84 8.32
CA ARG A 60 -13.19 -6.88 8.94
C ARG A 60 -11.73 -7.11 8.56
N LEU A 61 -11.35 -8.37 8.21
CA LEU A 61 -10.02 -8.70 7.69
C LEU A 61 -9.72 -7.96 6.37
N LEU A 62 -10.75 -7.71 5.55
CA LEU A 62 -10.59 -6.98 4.32
C LEU A 62 -10.88 -5.49 4.50
N THR A 63 -12.00 -5.16 5.15
CA THR A 63 -12.50 -3.77 5.17
C THR A 63 -11.62 -2.83 5.97
N ALA A 64 -10.92 -3.31 6.99
CA ALA A 64 -10.02 -2.52 7.83
C ALA A 64 -8.93 -1.79 7.03
N HIS A 65 -8.49 -2.38 5.93
CA HIS A 65 -7.45 -1.83 5.08
C HIS A 65 -7.92 -0.69 4.17
N PHE A 66 -9.23 -0.41 4.13
CA PHE A 66 -9.83 0.64 3.29
C PHE A 66 -10.49 1.75 4.10
N VAL A 67 -10.62 1.59 5.42
CA VAL A 67 -11.12 2.64 6.32
C VAL A 67 -9.95 3.31 7.05
N HIS A 68 -10.12 4.55 7.46
CA HIS A 68 -9.07 5.38 8.05
C HIS A 68 -9.60 6.10 9.30
N LEU A 69 -8.69 6.60 10.13
CA LEU A 69 -9.03 7.34 11.36
C LEU A 69 -9.84 8.61 11.06
N ASP A 70 -9.34 9.35 10.06
CA ASP A 70 -9.86 10.64 9.65
C ASP A 70 -9.51 10.92 8.18
N PHE A 71 -9.87 12.10 7.69
CA PHE A 71 -9.57 12.52 6.33
C PHE A 71 -8.07 12.66 6.08
N ASP A 72 -7.30 13.19 7.03
CA ASP A 72 -5.86 13.42 6.86
C ASP A 72 -5.13 12.08 6.71
N HIS A 73 -5.50 11.08 7.49
CA HIS A 73 -4.97 9.72 7.37
C HIS A 73 -5.32 9.10 6.01
N ALA A 74 -6.56 9.24 5.55
CA ALA A 74 -6.99 8.75 4.23
C ALA A 74 -6.26 9.49 3.07
N ALA A 75 -6.09 10.81 3.20
CA ALA A 75 -5.39 11.63 2.23
C ALA A 75 -3.90 11.27 2.15
N LEU A 76 -3.24 11.04 3.29
CA LEU A 76 -1.84 10.61 3.34
C LEU A 76 -1.65 9.22 2.69
N ASN A 77 -2.56 8.28 2.96
CA ASN A 77 -2.54 6.97 2.31
C ASN A 77 -2.83 7.06 0.81
N SER A 78 -3.72 7.95 0.39
CA SER A 78 -3.98 8.21 -1.03
C SER A 78 -2.76 8.81 -1.73
N LEU A 79 -2.04 9.72 -1.07
CA LEU A 79 -0.76 10.24 -1.58
C LEU A 79 0.28 9.11 -1.69
N GLY A 80 0.38 8.25 -0.69
CA GLY A 80 1.21 7.04 -0.74
C GLY A 80 0.85 6.15 -1.94
N LEU A 81 -0.43 5.92 -2.19
CA LEU A 81 -0.91 5.17 -3.36
C LEU A 81 -0.48 5.85 -4.68
N VAL A 82 -0.64 7.18 -4.79
CA VAL A 82 -0.20 7.94 -5.98
C VAL A 82 1.30 7.78 -6.22
N LEU A 83 2.12 7.87 -5.17
CA LEU A 83 3.57 7.69 -5.26
C LEU A 83 3.93 6.26 -5.70
N MET A 84 3.34 5.24 -5.08
CA MET A 84 3.57 3.84 -5.46
C MET A 84 3.10 3.57 -6.89
N TRP A 85 2.00 4.18 -7.31
CA TRP A 85 1.48 4.09 -8.66
C TRP A 85 2.43 4.70 -9.68
N ALA A 86 2.91 5.91 -9.42
CA ALA A 86 3.85 6.60 -10.29
C ALA A 86 5.17 5.81 -10.47
N LEU A 87 5.64 5.17 -9.40
CA LEU A 87 6.89 4.41 -9.43
C LEU A 87 6.73 3.02 -10.06
N PHE A 88 5.64 2.30 -9.76
CA PHE A 88 5.61 0.85 -9.94
C PHE A 88 4.44 0.30 -10.75
N ALA A 89 3.40 1.09 -11.10
CA ALA A 89 2.15 0.54 -11.64
C ALA A 89 2.32 -0.39 -12.86
N ARG A 90 3.38 -0.21 -13.64
CA ARG A 90 3.67 -1.03 -14.83
C ARG A 90 4.63 -2.18 -14.61
N ASP A 91 5.22 -2.32 -13.41
CA ASP A 91 6.22 -3.35 -13.12
C ASP A 91 5.66 -4.76 -13.12
N TYR A 92 4.40 -4.90 -12.77
CA TYR A 92 3.70 -6.18 -12.78
C TYR A 92 2.40 -6.12 -13.59
N ARG A 93 1.86 -7.30 -13.93
CA ARG A 93 0.51 -7.42 -14.52
C ARG A 93 -0.53 -7.10 -13.44
N PRO A 94 -1.74 -6.63 -13.81
CA PRO A 94 -2.80 -6.32 -12.84
C PRO A 94 -3.11 -7.46 -11.86
N LEU A 95 -3.16 -8.71 -12.34
CA LEU A 95 -3.38 -9.89 -11.48
C LEU A 95 -2.22 -10.14 -10.50
N HIS A 96 -0.98 -9.81 -10.88
CA HIS A 96 0.16 -9.90 -9.96
C HIS A 96 0.05 -8.84 -8.87
N TRP A 97 -0.35 -7.61 -9.21
CA TRP A 97 -0.61 -6.56 -8.21
C TRP A 97 -1.73 -6.94 -7.25
N LEU A 98 -2.80 -7.55 -7.75
CA LEU A 98 -3.87 -8.07 -6.90
C LEU A 98 -3.36 -9.16 -5.95
N ALA A 99 -2.54 -10.10 -6.43
CA ALA A 99 -1.93 -11.14 -5.59
C ALA A 99 -1.00 -10.55 -4.53
N ILE A 100 -0.18 -9.55 -4.89
CA ILE A 100 0.69 -8.82 -3.95
C ILE A 100 -0.13 -8.11 -2.88
N LEU A 101 -1.21 -7.42 -3.27
CA LEU A 101 -2.11 -6.74 -2.33
C LEU A 101 -2.77 -7.73 -1.37
N ILE A 102 -3.33 -8.81 -1.88
CA ILE A 102 -3.96 -9.87 -1.06
C ILE A 102 -2.92 -10.50 -0.11
N GLY A 103 -1.73 -10.82 -0.59
CA GLY A 103 -0.66 -11.38 0.23
C GLY A 103 -0.19 -10.42 1.32
N SER A 104 -0.13 -9.12 1.02
CA SER A 104 0.20 -8.09 2.01
C SER A 104 -0.88 -8.00 3.10
N ILE A 105 -2.15 -7.93 2.72
CA ILE A 105 -3.30 -7.90 3.64
C ILE A 105 -3.31 -9.16 4.50
N ALA A 106 -3.21 -10.33 3.90
CA ALA A 106 -3.21 -11.60 4.63
C ALA A 106 -2.05 -11.72 5.63
N ALA A 107 -0.86 -11.21 5.26
CA ALA A 107 0.28 -11.19 6.17
C ALA A 107 0.08 -10.22 7.33
N ILE A 108 -0.53 -9.05 7.09
CA ILE A 108 -0.89 -8.09 8.15
C ILE A 108 -1.87 -8.75 9.12
N ASP A 109 -2.97 -9.29 8.61
CA ASP A 109 -4.02 -9.89 9.44
C ASP A 109 -3.49 -11.07 10.25
N ALA A 110 -2.72 -11.96 9.62
CA ALA A 110 -2.09 -13.09 10.31
C ALA A 110 -1.07 -12.61 11.35
N GLY A 111 -0.27 -11.60 11.02
CA GLY A 111 0.72 -11.02 11.93
C GLY A 111 0.06 -10.38 13.14
N LEU A 112 -0.93 -9.53 12.94
CA LEU A 112 -1.69 -8.89 14.02
C LEU A 112 -2.43 -9.94 14.87
N TRP A 113 -3.00 -10.97 14.26
CA TRP A 113 -3.74 -12.00 14.99
C TRP A 113 -2.83 -12.93 15.80
N LEU A 114 -1.71 -13.37 15.21
CA LEU A 114 -0.88 -14.43 15.78
C LEU A 114 0.31 -13.93 16.61
N ARG A 115 0.84 -12.74 16.29
CA ARG A 115 2.10 -12.23 16.83
C ARG A 115 1.93 -11.01 17.73
N ASP A 116 0.95 -10.16 17.43
CA ASP A 116 0.70 -8.95 18.20
C ASP A 116 -0.68 -8.97 18.85
N SER A 117 -0.75 -9.62 20.03
CA SER A 117 -2.00 -9.69 20.80
C SER A 117 -2.38 -8.37 21.46
N THR A 118 -1.49 -7.37 21.46
CA THR A 118 -1.74 -6.06 22.10
C THR A 118 -2.61 -5.16 21.21
N VAL A 119 -2.58 -5.38 19.88
CA VAL A 119 -3.43 -4.67 18.94
C VAL A 119 -4.86 -5.22 19.03
N SER A 120 -5.73 -4.46 19.67
CA SER A 120 -7.16 -4.79 19.78
C SER A 120 -7.96 -4.40 18.54
N TRP A 121 -7.58 -3.32 17.85
CA TRP A 121 -8.21 -2.83 16.63
C TRP A 121 -7.20 -2.15 15.70
N TYR A 122 -7.52 -2.11 14.39
CA TYR A 122 -6.64 -1.53 13.36
C TYR A 122 -7.46 -0.98 12.20
N VAL A 123 -6.96 0.08 11.57
CA VAL A 123 -7.44 0.66 10.31
C VAL A 123 -6.27 1.19 9.48
N GLY A 124 -6.47 1.24 8.16
CA GLY A 124 -5.57 1.94 7.24
C GLY A 124 -4.89 1.04 6.22
N SER A 125 -4.64 1.60 5.05
CA SER A 125 -3.99 0.91 3.92
C SER A 125 -2.46 0.97 3.96
N SER A 126 -1.88 1.70 4.91
CA SER A 126 -0.43 1.95 4.94
C SER A 126 0.41 0.67 4.95
N GLY A 127 0.00 -0.34 5.71
CA GLY A 127 0.68 -1.64 5.72
C GLY A 127 0.67 -2.31 4.35
N ALA A 128 -0.48 -2.31 3.65
CA ALA A 128 -0.61 -2.85 2.31
C ALA A 128 0.23 -2.05 1.28
N LEU A 129 0.30 -0.72 1.43
CA LEU A 129 1.16 0.14 0.60
C LEU A 129 2.66 -0.17 0.81
N HIS A 130 3.08 -0.54 2.03
CA HIS A 130 4.44 -1.03 2.27
C HIS A 130 4.72 -2.34 1.53
N GLY A 131 3.73 -3.23 1.45
CA GLY A 131 3.85 -4.45 0.65
C GLY A 131 3.98 -4.17 -0.85
N ILE A 132 3.20 -3.22 -1.37
CA ILE A 132 3.32 -2.75 -2.76
C ILE A 132 4.70 -2.13 -3.00
N MET A 133 5.19 -1.28 -2.08
CA MET A 133 6.51 -0.67 -2.15
C MET A 133 7.62 -1.74 -2.19
N ALA A 134 7.55 -2.74 -1.32
CA ALA A 134 8.52 -3.83 -1.28
C ALA A 134 8.54 -4.66 -2.57
N ALA A 135 7.36 -4.96 -3.11
CA ALA A 135 7.22 -5.69 -4.37
C ALA A 135 7.80 -4.92 -5.56
N GLY A 136 7.46 -3.61 -5.68
CA GLY A 136 8.01 -2.74 -6.72
C GLY A 136 9.53 -2.59 -6.60
N THR A 137 10.01 -2.36 -5.38
CA THR A 137 11.46 -2.32 -5.09
C THR A 137 12.16 -3.60 -5.53
N LEU A 138 11.57 -4.78 -5.26
CA LEU A 138 12.13 -6.07 -5.69
C LEU A 138 12.17 -6.19 -7.22
N ALA A 139 11.17 -5.63 -7.94
CA ALA A 139 11.20 -5.59 -9.40
C ALA A 139 12.38 -4.76 -9.92
N HIS A 140 12.62 -3.57 -9.34
CA HIS A 140 13.74 -2.70 -9.69
C HIS A 140 15.10 -3.33 -9.34
N LEU A 141 15.23 -3.98 -8.17
CA LEU A 141 16.44 -4.71 -7.79
C LEU A 141 16.77 -5.84 -8.78
N ARG A 142 15.75 -6.57 -9.27
CA ARG A 142 15.95 -7.65 -10.27
C ARG A 142 16.39 -7.11 -11.63
N ARG A 143 16.03 -5.88 -11.97
CA ARG A 143 16.54 -5.18 -13.15
C ARG A 143 17.90 -4.53 -12.92
N ARG A 144 18.39 -4.54 -11.66
CA ARG A 144 19.63 -3.88 -11.23
C ARG A 144 19.59 -2.36 -11.35
N ASP A 145 18.40 -1.76 -11.27
CA ASP A 145 18.20 -0.33 -11.31
C ASP A 145 18.72 0.32 -10.02
N LEU A 146 19.35 1.49 -10.11
CA LEU A 146 19.91 2.19 -8.94
C LEU A 146 18.85 2.59 -7.93
N ASP A 147 17.69 3.03 -8.41
CA ASP A 147 16.55 3.39 -7.57
C ASP A 147 16.04 2.20 -6.74
N GLY A 148 16.12 0.98 -7.25
CA GLY A 148 15.82 -0.24 -6.50
C GLY A 148 16.67 -0.36 -5.23
N TRP A 149 17.96 -0.08 -5.30
CA TRP A 149 18.85 -0.10 -4.14
C TRP A 149 18.55 1.02 -3.15
N ILE A 150 18.25 2.22 -3.65
CA ILE A 150 17.87 3.38 -2.81
C ILE A 150 16.57 3.09 -2.05
N LEU A 151 15.56 2.56 -2.75
CA LEU A 151 14.27 2.20 -2.17
C LEU A 151 14.40 1.05 -1.15
N ALA A 152 15.23 0.05 -1.45
CA ALA A 152 15.49 -1.05 -0.51
C ALA A 152 16.14 -0.53 0.77
N ALA A 153 17.15 0.34 0.66
CA ALA A 153 17.78 0.97 1.82
C ALA A 153 16.76 1.79 2.62
N PHE A 154 15.91 2.57 1.95
CA PHE A 154 14.86 3.35 2.58
C PHE A 154 13.88 2.46 3.37
N ILE A 155 13.38 1.36 2.76
CA ILE A 155 12.47 0.43 3.43
C ILE A 155 13.11 -0.15 4.69
N VAL A 156 14.36 -0.62 4.58
CA VAL A 156 15.08 -1.23 5.72
C VAL A 156 15.27 -0.23 6.84
N VAL A 157 15.75 0.98 6.54
CA VAL A 157 15.97 2.03 7.55
C VAL A 157 14.65 2.45 8.18
N LYS A 158 13.59 2.65 7.37
CA LYS A 158 12.27 3.02 7.88
C LYS A 158 11.72 1.97 8.83
N LEU A 159 11.71 0.70 8.42
CA LEU A 159 11.19 -0.39 9.27
C LEU A 159 12.04 -0.57 10.53
N ALA A 160 13.37 -0.49 10.44
CA ALA A 160 14.24 -0.57 11.61
C ALA A 160 13.94 0.56 12.60
N TYR A 161 13.74 1.79 12.11
CA TYR A 161 13.34 2.91 12.95
C TYR A 161 11.98 2.66 13.61
N GLU A 162 10.96 2.27 12.82
CA GLU A 162 9.60 2.04 13.33
C GLU A 162 9.55 0.94 14.38
N GLN A 163 10.31 -0.14 14.21
CA GLN A 163 10.37 -1.24 15.18
C GLN A 163 11.13 -0.86 16.45
N SER A 164 12.03 0.14 16.41
CA SER A 164 12.85 0.55 17.55
C SER A 164 12.31 1.78 18.29
N ALA A 165 11.70 2.73 17.56
CA ALA A 165 11.33 4.05 18.06
C ALA A 165 9.83 4.37 17.88
N GLY A 166 9.05 3.49 17.22
CA GLY A 166 7.65 3.74 16.89
C GLY A 166 7.46 4.53 15.60
N ALA A 167 6.25 5.04 15.38
CA ALA A 167 5.88 5.75 14.16
C ALA A 167 6.79 6.95 13.89
N LEU A 168 6.98 7.25 12.60
CA LEU A 168 7.69 8.47 12.21
C LEU A 168 6.90 9.71 12.67
N PRO A 169 7.56 10.80 13.11
CA PRO A 169 6.89 11.98 13.68
C PRO A 169 5.81 12.62 12.78
N PHE A 170 5.94 12.46 11.45
CA PHE A 170 4.99 13.02 10.47
C PHE A 170 3.85 12.06 10.12
N THR A 171 3.90 10.82 10.59
CA THR A 171 2.88 9.79 10.32
C THR A 171 2.11 9.40 11.58
N ASP A 172 2.53 9.93 12.74
CA ASP A 172 1.87 9.66 14.01
C ASP A 172 0.54 10.41 14.05
N SER A 173 -0.56 9.66 14.04
CA SER A 173 -1.90 10.18 14.27
C SER A 173 -2.22 10.09 15.76
N HIS A 174 -3.14 10.92 16.26
CA HIS A 174 -3.55 10.95 17.67
C HIS A 174 -3.99 9.58 18.24
N ALA A 175 -4.30 8.62 17.39
CA ALA A 175 -4.68 7.26 17.78
C ALA A 175 -3.53 6.23 17.71
N GLY A 176 -2.31 6.68 17.35
CA GLY A 176 -1.15 5.82 17.16
C GLY A 176 -1.17 5.03 15.84
N VAL A 177 0.01 4.82 15.26
CA VAL A 177 0.20 3.99 14.06
C VAL A 177 0.60 2.58 14.50
N VAL A 178 -0.05 1.56 13.98
CA VAL A 178 0.32 0.16 14.19
C VAL A 178 1.50 -0.16 13.25
N VAL A 179 2.73 0.09 13.71
CA VAL A 179 3.96 -0.06 12.91
C VAL A 179 4.21 -1.51 12.49
N ASP A 180 3.75 -2.47 13.27
CA ASP A 180 3.84 -3.89 12.94
C ASP A 180 3.08 -4.26 11.66
N ALA A 181 1.99 -3.54 11.35
CA ALA A 181 1.30 -3.70 10.08
C ALA A 181 2.19 -3.33 8.87
N HIS A 182 3.11 -2.36 9.02
CA HIS A 182 4.08 -2.00 7.99
C HIS A 182 5.08 -3.13 7.74
N LEU A 183 5.59 -3.73 8.82
CA LEU A 183 6.50 -4.88 8.73
C LEU A 183 5.83 -6.08 8.09
N PHE A 184 4.66 -6.49 8.59
CA PHE A 184 3.94 -7.65 8.05
C PHE A 184 3.52 -7.44 6.60
N GLY A 185 3.03 -6.24 6.26
CA GLY A 185 2.68 -5.89 4.88
C GLY A 185 3.88 -5.97 3.94
N THR A 186 5.04 -5.43 4.37
CA THR A 186 6.30 -5.52 3.62
C THR A 186 6.69 -6.99 3.36
N LEU A 187 6.66 -7.83 4.39
CA LEU A 187 7.01 -9.25 4.29
C LEU A 187 6.04 -10.00 3.37
N GLY A 188 4.73 -9.74 3.49
CA GLY A 188 3.71 -10.34 2.64
C GLY A 188 3.88 -9.97 1.17
N GLY A 189 4.02 -8.67 0.88
CA GLY A 189 4.20 -8.18 -0.48
C GLY A 189 5.49 -8.65 -1.13
N ALA A 190 6.62 -8.57 -0.41
CA ALA A 190 7.90 -9.09 -0.88
C ALA A 190 7.87 -10.62 -1.08
N GLY A 191 7.22 -11.34 -0.15
CA GLY A 191 7.07 -12.79 -0.22
C GLY A 191 6.33 -13.24 -1.47
N VAL A 192 5.18 -12.63 -1.79
CA VAL A 192 4.44 -12.92 -3.03
C VAL A 192 5.25 -12.52 -4.25
N ALA A 193 5.83 -11.31 -4.25
CA ALA A 193 6.62 -10.81 -5.39
C ALA A 193 7.86 -11.68 -5.67
N ALA A 194 8.40 -12.38 -4.65
CA ALA A 194 9.54 -13.27 -4.82
C ALA A 194 9.28 -14.39 -5.86
N PHE A 195 8.04 -14.82 -5.98
CA PHE A 195 7.59 -15.87 -6.91
C PHE A 195 7.05 -15.33 -8.24
N LEU A 196 6.92 -14.00 -8.38
CA LEU A 196 6.38 -13.38 -9.59
C LEU A 196 7.50 -12.79 -10.44
N GLN A 197 7.30 -12.83 -11.78
CA GLN A 197 8.21 -12.17 -12.70
C GLN A 197 7.70 -10.75 -13.00
N PRO A 198 8.52 -9.69 -12.79
CA PRO A 198 8.18 -8.36 -13.23
C PRO A 198 8.10 -8.29 -14.75
N ARG A 199 7.35 -7.33 -15.28
CA ARG A 199 7.31 -7.05 -16.70
C ARG A 199 8.66 -6.51 -17.13
N ARG A 200 9.15 -6.97 -18.28
CA ARG A 200 10.30 -6.33 -18.95
C ARG A 200 9.80 -4.96 -19.45
N ASP A 201 10.53 -3.91 -19.13
CA ASP A 201 10.20 -2.58 -19.61
C ASP A 201 10.48 -2.54 -21.14
N PRO A 202 9.47 -2.23 -21.99
CA PRO A 202 9.70 -2.14 -23.42
C PRO A 202 10.57 -0.94 -23.82
N LEU A 203 10.92 -0.03 -22.89
CA LEU A 203 11.81 1.11 -23.15
C LEU A 203 13.30 0.75 -23.01
N TYR A 204 13.64 -0.42 -22.46
CA TYR A 204 15.01 -0.89 -22.25
C TYR A 204 15.29 -2.27 -22.88
N SER A 205 14.43 -2.73 -23.79
CA SER A 205 14.62 -3.95 -24.59
C SER A 205 15.05 -3.65 -26.02
#